data_35351134e3b37372237ca5044514d8c8
#
_entry.id   35351134e3b37372237ca5044514d8c8
#
_cell.length_a   1.000
_cell.length_b   1.000
_cell.length_c   1.000
_cell.angle_alpha   90.00
_cell.angle_beta   90.00
_cell.angle_gamma   90.00
#
_symmetry.space_group_name_H-M   'P 1'
#
loop_
_entity.id
_entity.type
_entity.pdbx_description
1 polymer ?
#
loop_
_entity_poly.entity_id
_entity_poly.type
_entity_poly.pdbx_seq_one_letter_code
_entity_poly.pdbx_strand_id
1 'polypeptide(L)'
;LLSRRQRQMCIRDSSYVTKDRLASFYRTVDELGLKIPDEYIRTADYLETREAAKQTKELLNLEDPPTCIIYPDDTSLIGGRNVIIEMGLRIPMDISIAGYDGTRMSQLLHPQLTTIRQDTELIGSEAAKRLIGSIEKPRTTLVERVVIEGILVAGKSVGRI
;
A
#
# COMPACT_ATOMS: atom_id res chain seq x y z
N LEU A 1 -2.22 3.04 26.37
CA LEU A 1 -2.18 4.34 25.71
C LEU A 1 -2.36 4.23 24.21
N LEU A 2 -3.61 4.09 23.80
CA LEU A 2 -4.01 3.79 22.42
C LEU A 2 -4.60 5.03 21.72
N SER A 3 -4.03 6.20 21.92
CA SER A 3 -4.53 7.42 21.26
C SER A 3 -3.70 7.85 20.07
N ARG A 4 -3.13 6.89 19.32
CA ARG A 4 -2.33 7.23 18.14
C ARG A 4 -3.08 6.94 16.89
N ARG A 5 -3.35 7.99 16.15
CA ARG A 5 -4.21 8.05 14.99
C ARG A 5 -3.46 7.58 13.78
N GLN A 6 -3.93 6.50 13.18
CA GLN A 6 -3.36 5.97 11.96
C GLN A 6 -4.21 6.36 10.79
N ARG A 7 -3.58 6.69 9.60
CA ARG A 7 -4.18 6.20 8.42
C ARG A 7 -4.01 6.88 7.15
N GLN A 8 -3.94 6.12 6.13
CA GLN A 8 -4.58 6.43 4.90
C GLN A 8 -4.33 5.47 3.77
N MET A 9 -5.21 5.43 2.81
CA MET A 9 -5.05 4.71 1.56
C MET A 9 -5.47 5.59 0.39
N CYS A 10 -4.55 5.88 -0.55
CA CYS A 10 -4.85 6.59 -1.78
C CYS A 10 -5.24 5.60 -2.86
N ILE A 11 -6.47 5.69 -3.36
CA ILE A 11 -6.91 4.83 -4.45
C ILE A 11 -7.82 5.60 -5.40
N ARG A 12 -7.43 5.64 -6.67
CA ARG A 12 -8.34 6.00 -7.74
C ARG A 12 -8.16 5.06 -8.90
N ASP A 13 -8.70 3.88 -8.75
CA ASP A 13 -8.89 2.93 -9.82
C ASP A 13 -10.18 2.17 -9.51
N SER A 14 -11.03 2.00 -10.51
CA SER A 14 -12.25 1.19 -10.39
C SER A 14 -11.94 -0.31 -10.41
N SER A 15 -10.67 -0.69 -10.35
CA SER A 15 -10.26 -2.09 -10.38
C SER A 15 -10.78 -2.87 -9.18
N TYR A 16 -11.04 -4.15 -9.40
CA TYR A 16 -11.45 -5.08 -8.36
C TYR A 16 -10.44 -5.12 -7.20
N VAL A 17 -9.14 -5.12 -7.54
CA VAL A 17 -8.03 -5.16 -6.56
C VAL A 17 -8.07 -3.97 -5.60
N THR A 18 -8.33 -2.80 -6.13
CA THR A 18 -8.45 -1.56 -5.37
C THR A 18 -9.60 -1.62 -4.37
N LYS A 19 -10.77 -2.06 -4.83
CA LYS A 19 -11.96 -2.21 -3.97
C LYS A 19 -11.72 -3.22 -2.84
N ASP A 20 -11.09 -4.35 -3.15
CA ASP A 20 -10.80 -5.39 -2.16
C ASP A 20 -9.77 -4.91 -1.11
N ARG A 21 -8.74 -4.17 -1.53
CA ARG A 21 -7.74 -3.58 -0.60
C ARG A 21 -8.41 -2.59 0.34
N LEU A 22 -9.24 -1.69 -0.19
CA LEU A 22 -9.96 -0.70 0.62
C LEU A 22 -10.94 -1.38 1.58
N ALA A 23 -11.70 -2.36 1.11
CA ALA A 23 -12.61 -3.12 1.96
C ALA A 23 -11.87 -3.87 3.07
N SER A 24 -10.70 -4.45 2.77
CA SER A 24 -9.85 -5.10 3.78
C SER A 24 -9.30 -4.12 4.80
N PHE A 25 -8.93 -2.92 4.36
CA PHE A 25 -8.49 -1.85 5.24
C PHE A 25 -9.60 -1.46 6.22
N TYR A 26 -10.80 -1.17 5.75
CA TYR A 26 -11.92 -0.82 6.64
C TYR A 26 -12.28 -1.94 7.61
N ARG A 27 -12.31 -3.18 7.14
CA ARG A 27 -12.56 -4.34 8.00
C ARG A 27 -11.53 -4.42 9.13
N THR A 28 -10.23 -4.28 8.82
CA THR A 28 -9.17 -4.32 9.84
C THR A 28 -9.29 -3.15 10.82
N VAL A 29 -9.66 -1.98 10.34
CA VAL A 29 -9.92 -0.80 11.17
C VAL A 29 -11.04 -1.07 12.16
N ASP A 30 -12.15 -1.64 11.71
CA ASP A 30 -13.29 -2.00 12.55
C ASP A 30 -12.92 -3.09 13.58
N GLU A 31 -12.21 -4.14 13.15
CA GLU A 31 -11.72 -5.23 14.02
C GLU A 31 -10.80 -4.71 15.13
N LEU A 32 -10.02 -3.67 14.85
CA LEU A 32 -9.13 -3.03 15.82
C LEU A 32 -9.82 -1.94 16.66
N GLY A 33 -11.11 -1.68 16.43
CA GLY A 33 -11.86 -0.62 17.12
C GLY A 33 -11.34 0.79 16.84
N LEU A 34 -10.68 0.99 15.70
CA LEU A 34 -10.12 2.26 15.31
C LEU A 34 -11.18 3.11 14.59
N LYS A 35 -11.10 4.43 14.74
CA LYS A 35 -11.94 5.38 14.01
C LYS A 35 -11.09 6.17 13.04
N ILE A 36 -11.47 6.19 11.77
CA ILE A 36 -10.78 6.92 10.72
C ILE A 36 -11.68 8.05 10.21
N PRO A 37 -11.30 9.32 10.39
CA PRO A 37 -12.00 10.41 9.75
C PRO A 37 -11.98 10.26 8.22
N ASP A 38 -13.08 10.57 7.55
CA ASP A 38 -13.18 10.50 6.09
C ASP A 38 -12.14 11.39 5.39
N GLU A 39 -11.78 12.50 6.03
CA GLU A 39 -10.75 13.41 5.54
C GLU A 39 -9.34 12.80 5.48
N TYR A 40 -9.12 11.64 6.12
CA TYR A 40 -7.86 10.91 6.02
C TYR A 40 -7.85 9.95 4.83
N ILE A 41 -8.98 9.68 4.21
CA ILE A 41 -9.06 8.85 3.01
C ILE A 41 -8.86 9.74 1.79
N ARG A 42 -7.78 9.50 1.07
CA ARG A 42 -7.41 10.24 -0.13
C ARG A 42 -7.42 9.33 -1.36
N THR A 43 -7.61 9.91 -2.50
CA THR A 43 -7.59 9.21 -3.78
C THR A 43 -6.52 9.80 -4.69
N ALA A 44 -5.74 8.93 -5.32
CA ALA A 44 -4.75 9.28 -6.32
C ALA A 44 -4.73 8.21 -7.41
N ASP A 45 -4.25 8.54 -8.60
CA ASP A 45 -4.04 7.55 -9.63
C ASP A 45 -2.91 6.58 -9.22
N TYR A 46 -3.04 5.31 -9.61
CA TYR A 46 -2.08 4.26 -9.27
C TYR A 46 -0.71 4.54 -9.90
N LEU A 47 0.36 4.30 -9.16
CA LEU A 47 1.75 4.57 -9.54
C LEU A 47 2.08 6.05 -9.81
N GLU A 48 1.22 6.99 -9.39
CA GLU A 48 1.44 8.44 -9.58
C GLU A 48 2.10 9.09 -8.36
N THR A 49 3.42 9.26 -8.45
CA THR A 49 4.23 9.86 -7.38
C THR A 49 3.84 11.30 -7.06
N ARG A 50 3.51 12.10 -8.08
CA ARG A 50 3.17 13.53 -7.92
C ARG A 50 1.85 13.72 -7.20
N GLU A 51 0.84 12.96 -7.60
CA GLU A 51 -0.47 13.04 -6.95
C GLU A 51 -0.40 12.51 -5.51
N ALA A 52 0.31 11.40 -5.28
CA ALA A 52 0.56 10.89 -3.94
C ALA A 52 1.30 11.89 -3.05
N ALA A 53 2.29 12.60 -3.60
CA ALA A 53 3.00 13.68 -2.92
C ALA A 53 2.06 14.83 -2.52
N LYS A 54 1.20 15.28 -3.45
CA LYS A 54 0.21 16.31 -3.20
C LYS A 54 -0.76 15.91 -2.10
N GLN A 55 -1.34 14.70 -2.18
CA GLN A 55 -2.27 14.19 -1.18
C GLN A 55 -1.61 14.02 0.19
N THR A 56 -0.35 13.58 0.23
CA THR A 56 0.43 13.50 1.47
C THR A 56 0.61 14.88 2.09
N LYS A 57 0.95 15.89 1.29
CA LYS A 57 1.10 17.27 1.77
C LYS A 57 -0.20 17.82 2.34
N GLU A 58 -1.33 17.55 1.69
CA GLU A 58 -2.64 17.97 2.17
C GLU A 58 -2.99 17.31 3.52
N LEU A 59 -2.70 16.01 3.68
CA LEU A 59 -2.91 15.29 4.93
C LEU A 59 -2.08 15.83 6.07
N LEU A 60 -0.80 16.13 5.81
CA LEU A 60 0.12 16.64 6.82
C LEU A 60 -0.19 18.09 7.24
N ASN A 61 -0.98 18.81 6.44
CA ASN A 61 -1.46 20.17 6.75
C ASN A 61 -2.84 20.20 7.41
N LEU A 62 -3.46 19.07 7.72
CA LEU A 62 -4.68 19.01 8.50
C LEU A 62 -4.43 19.55 9.92
N GLU A 63 -5.44 20.04 10.59
CA GLU A 63 -5.36 20.48 11.98
C GLU A 63 -4.89 19.35 12.90
N ASP A 64 -5.29 18.12 12.59
CA ASP A 64 -4.89 16.91 13.31
C ASP A 64 -4.34 15.89 12.30
N PRO A 65 -3.06 15.99 11.91
CA PRO A 65 -2.51 15.15 10.85
C PRO A 65 -2.35 13.69 11.29
N PRO A 66 -2.41 12.73 10.35
CA PRO A 66 -2.19 11.31 10.65
C PRO A 66 -0.75 11.06 11.07
N THR A 67 -0.54 10.13 11.99
CA THR A 67 0.79 9.66 12.42
C THR A 67 1.27 8.43 11.64
N CYS A 68 0.42 7.87 10.77
CA CYS A 68 0.76 6.77 9.88
C CYS A 68 0.01 6.93 8.55
N ILE A 69 0.71 6.70 7.44
CA ILE A 69 0.13 6.66 6.10
C ILE A 69 0.41 5.31 5.45
N ILE A 70 -0.65 4.66 4.95
CA ILE A 70 -0.56 3.44 4.15
C ILE A 70 -0.80 3.81 2.69
N TYR A 71 0.16 3.51 1.83
CA TYR A 71 0.08 3.78 0.39
C TYR A 71 -0.36 2.52 -0.38
N PRO A 72 -1.07 2.68 -1.50
CA PRO A 72 -1.55 1.55 -2.30
C PRO A 72 -0.43 0.79 -3.00
N ASP A 73 0.69 1.45 -3.22
CA ASP A 73 1.88 0.90 -3.88
C ASP A 73 3.16 1.61 -3.43
N ASP A 74 4.32 0.99 -3.66
CA ASP A 74 5.62 1.52 -3.26
C ASP A 74 6.02 2.78 -4.07
N THR A 75 5.52 2.94 -5.29
CA THR A 75 5.83 4.11 -6.13
C THR A 75 5.13 5.36 -5.58
N SER A 76 3.86 5.26 -5.26
CA SER A 76 3.09 6.30 -4.57
C SER A 76 3.71 6.64 -3.22
N LEU A 77 4.15 5.62 -2.46
CA LEU A 77 4.84 5.81 -1.18
C LEU A 77 6.12 6.65 -1.33
N ILE A 78 6.92 6.42 -2.39
CA ILE A 78 8.13 7.21 -2.64
C ILE A 78 7.78 8.69 -2.84
N GLY A 79 6.69 8.99 -3.55
CA GLY A 79 6.19 10.36 -3.71
C GLY A 79 5.85 11.02 -2.37
N GLY A 80 5.07 10.34 -1.55
CA GLY A 80 4.71 10.82 -0.21
C GLY A 80 5.90 10.95 0.73
N ARG A 81 6.83 9.97 0.73
CA ARG A 81 8.07 10.00 1.52
C ARG A 81 8.89 11.26 1.24
N ASN A 82 9.02 11.64 -0.02
CA ASN A 82 9.81 12.82 -0.38
C ASN A 82 9.20 14.08 0.25
N VAL A 83 7.89 14.25 0.20
CA VAL A 83 7.19 15.37 0.86
C VAL A 83 7.39 15.35 2.37
N ILE A 84 7.28 14.18 3.02
CA ILE A 84 7.49 14.04 4.46
C ILE A 84 8.88 14.56 4.85
N ILE A 85 9.91 14.17 4.07
CA ILE A 85 11.30 14.62 4.30
C ILE A 85 11.46 16.12 4.01
N GLU A 86 10.87 16.63 2.92
CA GLU A 86 10.90 18.07 2.58
C GLU A 86 10.24 18.92 3.65
N MET A 87 9.22 18.42 4.35
CA MET A 87 8.59 19.07 5.49
C MET A 87 9.38 18.92 6.81
N GLY A 88 10.55 18.27 6.77
CA GLY A 88 11.43 18.09 7.93
C GLY A 88 10.97 17.00 8.90
N LEU A 89 9.99 16.18 8.53
CA LEU A 89 9.49 15.10 9.39
C LEU A 89 10.37 13.85 9.25
N ARG A 90 10.58 13.16 10.37
CA ARG A 90 11.42 11.97 10.45
C ARG A 90 10.59 10.70 10.38
N ILE A 91 10.99 9.78 9.53
CA ILE A 91 10.41 8.46 9.40
C ILE A 91 11.29 7.46 10.15
N PRO A 92 10.78 6.67 11.08
CA PRO A 92 9.39 6.57 11.56
C PRO A 92 9.08 7.42 12.81
N MET A 93 9.98 8.30 13.24
CA MET A 93 9.90 8.96 14.55
C MET A 93 8.70 9.91 14.68
N ASP A 94 8.42 10.68 13.64
CA ASP A 94 7.32 11.65 13.61
C ASP A 94 6.12 11.11 12.82
N ILE A 95 6.37 10.25 11.80
CA ILE A 95 5.34 9.61 11.01
C ILE A 95 5.78 8.23 10.51
N SER A 96 4.89 7.25 10.60
CA SER A 96 5.08 5.92 10.03
C SER A 96 4.53 5.86 8.61
N ILE A 97 5.20 5.12 7.73
CA ILE A 97 4.71 4.86 6.36
C ILE A 97 4.85 3.40 5.98
N ALA A 98 3.85 2.88 5.27
CA ALA A 98 3.85 1.53 4.72
C ALA A 98 3.32 1.52 3.29
N GLY A 99 3.79 0.59 2.48
CA GLY A 99 3.44 0.44 1.08
C GLY A 99 2.97 -0.96 0.71
N TYR A 100 2.90 -1.19 -0.58
CA TYR A 100 2.53 -2.46 -1.19
C TYR A 100 3.37 -2.67 -2.46
N ASP A 101 3.62 -3.90 -2.85
CA ASP A 101 4.33 -4.47 -3.99
C ASP A 101 5.71 -5.05 -3.63
N GLY A 102 6.42 -4.49 -2.67
CA GLY A 102 7.75 -4.97 -2.27
C GLY A 102 8.79 -4.76 -3.36
N THR A 103 8.74 -3.62 -4.03
CA THR A 103 9.64 -3.31 -5.13
C THR A 103 11.10 -3.27 -4.68
N ARG A 104 12.03 -3.56 -5.60
CA ARG A 104 13.45 -3.48 -5.29
C ARG A 104 13.85 -2.08 -4.81
N MET A 105 13.22 -1.04 -5.34
CA MET A 105 13.48 0.35 -4.96
C MET A 105 13.12 0.59 -3.49
N SER A 106 11.97 0.09 -3.02
CA SER A 106 11.53 0.27 -1.64
C SER A 106 12.50 -0.32 -0.61
N GLN A 107 13.25 -1.34 -1.00
CA GLN A 107 14.23 -2.00 -0.14
C GLN A 107 15.60 -1.29 -0.09
N LEU A 108 15.88 -0.42 -1.05
CA LEU A 108 17.14 0.34 -1.12
C LEU A 108 17.06 1.69 -0.40
N LEU A 109 15.87 2.15 -0.07
CA LEU A 109 15.67 3.42 0.62
C LEU A 109 16.02 3.35 2.11
N HIS A 110 16.37 4.50 2.68
CA HIS A 110 16.60 4.65 4.12
C HIS A 110 15.62 5.68 4.70
N PRO A 111 14.86 5.30 5.76
CA PRO A 111 14.75 3.94 6.28
C PRO A 111 14.17 2.97 5.25
N GLN A 112 14.54 1.68 5.34
CA GLN A 112 13.97 0.63 4.51
C GLN A 112 12.44 0.60 4.71
N LEU A 113 11.70 0.51 3.61
CA LEU A 113 10.25 0.60 3.66
C LEU A 113 9.60 -0.71 4.14
N THR A 114 8.59 -0.55 4.97
CA THR A 114 7.67 -1.64 5.31
C THR A 114 6.65 -1.78 4.19
N THR A 115 6.53 -2.96 3.62
CA THR A 115 5.67 -3.21 2.45
C THR A 115 5.22 -4.66 2.39
N ILE A 116 4.15 -4.94 1.66
CA ILE A 116 3.78 -6.31 1.29
C ILE A 116 4.44 -6.66 -0.03
N ARG A 117 5.38 -7.59 -0.02
CA ARG A 117 6.04 -8.08 -1.23
C ARG A 117 5.18 -9.13 -1.91
N GLN A 118 4.89 -8.92 -3.18
CA GLN A 118 4.25 -9.91 -4.04
C GLN A 118 5.30 -10.87 -4.60
N ASP A 119 4.95 -12.15 -4.70
CA ASP A 119 5.77 -13.14 -5.41
C ASP A 119 5.49 -13.06 -6.92
N THR A 120 6.09 -12.05 -7.57
CA THR A 120 5.89 -11.77 -8.99
C THR A 120 6.41 -12.90 -9.88
N GLU A 121 7.41 -13.65 -9.44
CA GLU A 121 7.94 -14.80 -10.17
C GLU A 121 6.95 -15.96 -10.18
N LEU A 122 6.40 -16.30 -9.02
CA LEU A 122 5.36 -17.32 -8.91
C LEU A 122 4.09 -16.90 -9.65
N ILE A 123 3.66 -15.64 -9.53
CA ILE A 123 2.51 -15.09 -10.27
C ILE A 123 2.72 -15.28 -11.79
N GLY A 124 3.88 -14.88 -12.28
CA GLY A 124 4.21 -14.99 -13.72
C GLY A 124 4.25 -16.44 -14.19
N SER A 125 4.88 -17.34 -13.42
CA SER A 125 4.98 -18.75 -13.77
C SER A 125 3.62 -19.45 -13.78
N GLU A 126 2.78 -19.19 -12.80
CA GLU A 126 1.42 -19.75 -12.73
C GLU A 126 0.53 -19.22 -13.84
N ALA A 127 0.61 -17.93 -14.17
CA ALA A 127 -0.11 -17.35 -15.29
C ALA A 127 0.31 -17.99 -16.62
N ALA A 128 1.61 -18.16 -16.86
CA ALA A 128 2.14 -18.78 -18.08
C ALA A 128 1.71 -20.25 -18.20
N LYS A 129 1.83 -21.05 -17.13
CA LYS A 129 1.39 -22.47 -17.11
C LYS A 129 -0.09 -22.59 -17.49
N ARG A 130 -0.94 -21.73 -16.93
CA ARG A 130 -2.39 -21.77 -17.18
C ARG A 130 -2.73 -21.33 -18.59
N LEU A 131 -2.04 -20.30 -19.11
CA LEU A 131 -2.23 -19.85 -20.48
C LEU A 131 -1.86 -20.97 -21.47
N ILE A 132 -0.69 -21.61 -21.30
CA ILE A 132 -0.25 -22.73 -22.14
C ILE A 132 -1.25 -23.88 -22.06
N GLY A 133 -1.67 -24.27 -20.85
CA GLY A 133 -2.69 -25.31 -20.66
C GLY A 133 -4.01 -24.99 -21.37
N SER A 134 -4.45 -23.74 -21.34
CA SER A 134 -5.66 -23.30 -22.03
C SER A 134 -5.54 -23.36 -23.55
N ILE A 135 -4.35 -23.11 -24.09
CA ILE A 135 -4.07 -23.20 -25.52
C ILE A 135 -3.99 -24.68 -25.98
N GLU A 136 -3.27 -25.51 -25.23
CA GLU A 136 -3.05 -26.91 -25.60
C GLU A 136 -4.28 -27.80 -25.37
N LYS A 137 -5.04 -27.50 -24.28
CA LYS A 137 -6.19 -28.32 -23.85
C LYS A 137 -7.45 -27.47 -23.60
N PRO A 138 -7.96 -26.74 -24.60
CA PRO A 138 -9.02 -25.74 -24.42
C PRO A 138 -10.36 -26.30 -23.90
N ARG A 139 -10.60 -27.60 -24.09
CA ARG A 139 -11.86 -28.27 -23.67
C ARG A 139 -11.80 -28.83 -22.24
N THR A 140 -10.62 -28.94 -21.64
CA THR A 140 -10.42 -29.58 -20.33
C THR A 140 -9.82 -28.62 -19.29
N THR A 141 -9.36 -27.44 -19.70
CA THR A 141 -8.82 -26.45 -18.80
C THR A 141 -9.96 -25.70 -18.11
N LEU A 142 -10.02 -25.83 -16.81
CA LEU A 142 -10.99 -25.13 -15.97
C LEU A 142 -10.52 -23.69 -15.70
N VAL A 143 -11.48 -22.78 -15.65
CA VAL A 143 -11.22 -21.41 -15.15
C VAL A 143 -11.10 -21.47 -13.64
N GLU A 144 -9.92 -21.18 -13.12
CA GLU A 144 -9.64 -21.21 -11.68
C GLU A 144 -9.14 -19.84 -11.21
N ARG A 145 -9.53 -19.47 -10.01
CA ARG A 145 -8.93 -18.34 -9.29
C ARG A 145 -7.80 -18.87 -8.41
N VAL A 146 -6.57 -18.44 -8.69
CA VAL A 146 -5.42 -18.72 -7.83
C VAL A 146 -5.08 -17.49 -7.03
N VAL A 147 -4.97 -17.63 -5.73
CA VAL A 147 -4.55 -16.58 -4.81
C VAL A 147 -3.12 -16.92 -4.38
N ILE A 148 -2.21 -15.99 -4.62
CA ILE A 148 -0.81 -16.09 -4.17
C ILE A 148 -0.64 -15.07 -3.05
N GLU A 149 -0.27 -15.55 -1.88
CA GLU A 149 -0.12 -14.71 -0.70
C GLU A 149 1.11 -13.81 -0.83
N GLY A 150 0.95 -12.54 -0.43
CA GLY A 150 2.07 -11.62 -0.28
C GLY A 150 2.78 -11.83 1.06
N ILE A 151 4.04 -11.42 1.12
CA ILE A 151 4.88 -11.54 2.33
C ILE A 151 5.11 -10.15 2.91
N LEU A 152 4.81 -9.95 4.19
CA LEU A 152 5.15 -8.72 4.89
C LEU A 152 6.67 -8.60 5.03
N VAL A 153 7.23 -7.59 4.41
CA VAL A 153 8.62 -7.16 4.61
C VAL A 153 8.62 -6.07 5.67
N ALA A 154 8.97 -6.44 6.89
CA ALA A 154 9.10 -5.50 8.00
C ALA A 154 10.38 -4.67 7.80
N GLY A 155 10.21 -3.45 7.29
CA GLY A 155 11.28 -2.47 7.17
C GLY A 155 11.48 -1.67 8.47
N LYS A 156 12.02 -0.46 8.32
CA LYS A 156 12.26 0.50 9.41
C LYS A 156 11.41 1.77 9.28
N SER A 157 10.45 1.78 8.37
CA SER A 157 9.59 2.93 8.11
C SER A 157 8.32 2.98 8.97
N VAL A 158 8.12 1.96 9.80
CA VAL A 158 7.03 1.88 10.78
C VAL A 158 7.64 1.75 12.17
N GLY A 159 7.16 2.55 13.09
CA GLY A 159 7.63 2.59 14.47
C GLY A 159 6.52 2.90 15.46
N ARG A 160 6.84 2.83 16.73
CA ARG A 160 5.98 3.37 17.80
C ARG A 160 6.25 4.86 17.91
N ILE A 161 5.24 5.65 17.68
CA ILE A 161 5.27 7.10 17.81
C ILE A 161 4.59 7.49 19.11
#